data_44f17bd92474cec7db112368fe855f09
#
_entry.id   44f17bd92474cec7db112368fe855f09
#
_cell.length_a   1.000
_cell.length_b   1.000
_cell.length_c   1.000
_cell.angle_alpha   90.00
_cell.angle_beta   90.00
_cell.angle_gamma   90.00
#
_symmetry.space_group_name_H-M   'P 1'
#
loop_
_entity.id
_entity.type
_entity.pdbx_description
1 polymer ?
#
loop_
_entity_poly.entity_id
_entity_poly.type
_entity_poly.pdbx_seq_one_letter_code
_entity_poly.pdbx_strand_id
1 'polypeptide(L)'
;MTSRTGQFLRLARRYWGARTSVAAWVMLAVVLGAELAGTWASAWYTDVQKAFFDSMTARDAAGFRSAVIMTVIALLVSAAIGVSGFILQRVVEINWRQAMTGQYLDRWMRGHVPYRIERDRTVDNADQRIAEDVRLYCESALFLVISFLGMMANLVVFGRMLWVNAGELTLPLGSLGTFVIQGYLFWVAIGWGLVQVGVTHLAGHKIAGITVAQQKAEADFRFAMAKSREAAEQIALYNGGAVERERLGGLFVPIRANWFQLLVQNLKLTFVNLTLLSASSIVPLLAAAPKVMSGQMSIGTLMQSSAAFGAVLVSVSWVALVYSRLVVFSAVIQRLVGLDQATAADESPGIEVRESPTNAFATDNLELGLPDGTPVAMLGDVEIRPGERVLLRGPTGTGKSTLLRAIAGLWPFGRGRIVVPAGVRMMMLPQKSYIADGTLKEAIAYPRKAGEVTDDECQRVLRACELGHIAHRLHEHHRWGHLLSGGEQQKLAFARALLYRPDILFLDEATSALDEAAEARLYAKLCAELPACTVVSVAHRATVERFHERQLALEPVRA
;
A
#
# COMPACT_ATOMS: atom_id res chain seq x y z
N MET A 1 -6.69 -19.30 14.73
CA MET A 1 -5.53 -18.56 14.17
C MET A 1 -5.01 -19.30 12.93
N THR A 2 -5.27 -18.80 11.73
CA THR A 2 -4.70 -19.38 10.50
C THR A 2 -3.20 -19.12 10.48
N SER A 3 -2.38 -20.11 10.12
CA SER A 3 -0.94 -19.96 10.02
C SER A 3 -0.59 -18.82 9.04
N ARG A 4 0.57 -18.18 9.21
CA ARG A 4 1.05 -17.11 8.31
C ARG A 4 1.09 -17.57 6.84
N THR A 5 1.44 -18.82 6.63
CA THR A 5 1.41 -19.46 5.30
C THR A 5 -0.02 -19.53 4.74
N GLY A 6 -1.02 -19.84 5.57
CA GLY A 6 -2.42 -19.84 5.15
C GLY A 6 -2.95 -18.45 4.79
N GLN A 7 -2.49 -17.40 5.48
CA GLN A 7 -2.81 -16.00 5.17
C GLN A 7 -2.19 -15.58 3.83
N PHE A 8 -0.92 -15.89 3.60
CA PHE A 8 -0.25 -15.66 2.33
C PHE A 8 -0.98 -16.32 1.16
N LEU A 9 -1.29 -17.63 1.28
CA LEU A 9 -1.99 -18.38 0.23
C LEU A 9 -3.38 -17.82 -0.06
N ARG A 10 -4.10 -17.34 0.95
CA ARG A 10 -5.41 -16.70 0.77
C ARG A 10 -5.32 -15.42 -0.06
N LEU A 11 -4.34 -14.56 0.22
CA LEU A 11 -4.11 -13.34 -0.56
C LEU A 11 -3.66 -13.66 -1.99
N ALA A 12 -2.72 -14.61 -2.16
CA ALA A 12 -2.23 -15.03 -3.47
C ALA A 12 -3.34 -15.65 -4.33
N ARG A 13 -4.22 -16.50 -3.74
CA ARG A 13 -5.29 -17.21 -4.45
C ARG A 13 -6.26 -16.27 -5.16
N ARG A 14 -6.41 -15.02 -4.70
CA ARG A 14 -7.29 -14.03 -5.34
C ARG A 14 -6.87 -13.68 -6.76
N TYR A 15 -5.58 -13.67 -7.02
CA TYR A 15 -5.05 -13.43 -8.37
C TYR A 15 -4.77 -14.75 -9.09
N TRP A 16 -4.01 -15.64 -8.45
CA TRP A 16 -3.54 -16.87 -9.06
C TRP A 16 -4.62 -17.95 -9.20
N GLY A 17 -5.72 -17.86 -8.45
CA GLY A 17 -6.87 -18.77 -8.52
C GLY A 17 -7.98 -18.35 -9.47
N ALA A 18 -7.90 -17.18 -10.10
CA ALA A 18 -8.92 -16.70 -11.05
C ALA A 18 -8.82 -17.43 -12.39
N ARG A 19 -9.96 -17.67 -13.08
CA ARG A 19 -9.97 -18.31 -14.41
C ARG A 19 -9.19 -17.52 -15.48
N THR A 20 -9.03 -16.22 -15.31
CA THR A 20 -8.26 -15.32 -16.17
C THR A 20 -6.74 -15.38 -15.95
N SER A 21 -6.28 -16.17 -14.97
CA SER A 21 -4.86 -16.22 -14.58
C SER A 21 -3.99 -17.16 -15.41
N VAL A 22 -4.51 -17.84 -16.45
CA VAL A 22 -3.71 -18.75 -17.27
C VAL A 22 -2.49 -18.04 -17.87
N ALA A 23 -2.67 -16.83 -18.41
CA ALA A 23 -1.56 -16.05 -18.95
C ALA A 23 -0.53 -15.70 -17.86
N ALA A 24 -0.98 -15.40 -16.61
CA ALA A 24 -0.10 -15.13 -15.48
C ALA A 24 0.71 -16.38 -15.09
N TRP A 25 0.10 -17.56 -15.08
CA TRP A 25 0.79 -18.82 -14.83
C TRP A 25 1.80 -19.16 -15.91
N VAL A 26 1.47 -18.93 -17.18
CA VAL A 26 2.42 -19.11 -18.30
C VAL A 26 3.59 -18.14 -18.14
N MET A 27 3.33 -16.87 -17.88
CA MET A 27 4.42 -15.89 -17.64
C MET A 27 5.29 -16.28 -16.44
N LEU A 28 4.71 -16.72 -15.32
CA LEU A 28 5.45 -17.21 -14.17
C LEU A 28 6.32 -18.42 -14.52
N ALA A 29 5.76 -19.38 -15.26
CA ALA A 29 6.52 -20.57 -15.73
C ALA A 29 7.70 -20.16 -16.62
N VAL A 30 7.52 -19.16 -17.49
CA VAL A 30 8.63 -18.62 -18.32
C VAL A 30 9.69 -17.93 -17.46
N VAL A 31 9.29 -17.16 -16.43
CA VAL A 31 10.24 -16.53 -15.49
C VAL A 31 11.04 -17.59 -14.73
N LEU A 32 10.36 -18.62 -14.20
CA LEU A 32 11.02 -19.71 -13.49
C LEU A 32 11.93 -20.52 -14.44
N GLY A 33 11.50 -20.72 -15.69
CA GLY A 33 12.33 -21.33 -16.74
C GLY A 33 13.57 -20.49 -17.07
N ALA A 34 13.43 -19.17 -17.14
CA ALA A 34 14.57 -18.26 -17.36
C ALA A 34 15.58 -18.31 -16.20
N GLU A 35 15.11 -18.43 -14.95
CA GLU A 35 15.98 -18.59 -13.77
C GLU A 35 16.79 -19.89 -13.83
N LEU A 36 16.13 -21.00 -14.18
CA LEU A 36 16.81 -22.29 -14.36
C LEU A 36 17.79 -22.25 -15.54
N ALA A 37 17.40 -21.63 -16.66
CA ALA A 37 18.27 -21.44 -17.81
C ALA A 37 19.48 -20.55 -17.48
N GLY A 38 19.30 -19.51 -16.62
CA GLY A 38 20.37 -18.66 -16.10
C GLY A 38 21.38 -19.46 -15.28
N THR A 39 20.90 -20.34 -14.38
CA THR A 39 21.77 -21.27 -13.63
C THR A 39 22.57 -22.18 -14.55
N TRP A 40 21.90 -22.77 -15.56
CA TRP A 40 22.58 -23.63 -16.55
C TRP A 40 23.61 -22.85 -17.38
N ALA A 41 23.26 -21.65 -17.86
CA ALA A 41 24.18 -20.79 -18.60
C ALA A 41 25.40 -20.38 -17.75
N SER A 42 25.22 -20.13 -16.45
CA SER A 42 26.31 -19.87 -15.52
C SER A 42 27.22 -21.10 -15.33
N ALA A 43 26.65 -22.30 -15.24
CA ALA A 43 27.44 -23.53 -15.19
C ALA A 43 28.22 -23.75 -16.49
N TRP A 44 27.59 -23.59 -17.65
CA TRP A 44 28.25 -23.63 -18.95
C TRP A 44 29.40 -22.62 -19.06
N TYR A 45 29.18 -21.39 -18.58
CA TYR A 45 30.24 -20.38 -18.53
C TYR A 45 31.46 -20.88 -17.72
N THR A 46 31.26 -21.56 -16.60
CA THR A 46 32.37 -22.10 -15.79
C THR A 46 33.07 -23.27 -16.50
N ASP A 47 32.36 -24.08 -17.32
CA ASP A 47 32.97 -25.12 -18.15
C ASP A 47 33.86 -24.50 -19.24
N VAL A 48 33.41 -23.44 -19.89
CA VAL A 48 34.20 -22.72 -20.89
C VAL A 48 35.43 -22.04 -20.24
N GLN A 49 35.28 -21.47 -19.03
CA GLN A 49 36.41 -20.94 -18.25
C GLN A 49 37.45 -22.01 -17.93
N LYS A 50 37.01 -23.22 -17.57
CA LYS A 50 37.92 -24.35 -17.37
C LYS A 50 38.74 -24.60 -18.63
N ALA A 51 38.09 -24.75 -19.81
CA ALA A 51 38.75 -24.95 -21.09
C ALA A 51 39.74 -23.81 -21.43
N PHE A 52 39.40 -22.57 -21.10
CA PHE A 52 40.27 -21.41 -21.28
C PHE A 52 41.58 -21.56 -20.47
N PHE A 53 41.51 -21.88 -19.18
CA PHE A 53 42.70 -22.04 -18.35
C PHE A 53 43.53 -23.28 -18.70
N ASP A 54 42.86 -24.40 -19.05
CA ASP A 54 43.50 -25.62 -19.43
C ASP A 54 44.28 -25.46 -20.76
N SER A 55 43.70 -24.80 -21.80
CA SER A 55 44.39 -24.52 -23.06
C SER A 55 45.56 -23.55 -22.89
N MET A 56 45.43 -22.56 -21.99
CA MET A 56 46.53 -21.65 -21.65
C MET A 56 47.71 -22.40 -20.99
N THR A 57 47.40 -23.30 -20.07
CA THR A 57 48.40 -24.10 -19.36
C THR A 57 49.09 -25.09 -20.31
N ALA A 58 48.35 -25.72 -21.24
CA ALA A 58 48.84 -26.62 -22.25
C ALA A 58 49.59 -25.92 -23.40
N ARG A 59 49.59 -24.57 -23.44
CA ARG A 59 50.12 -23.75 -24.54
C ARG A 59 49.49 -24.06 -25.90
N ASP A 60 48.21 -24.50 -25.91
CA ASP A 60 47.44 -24.79 -27.12
C ASP A 60 46.83 -23.49 -27.64
N ALA A 61 47.45 -22.87 -28.64
CA ALA A 61 46.97 -21.62 -29.23
C ALA A 61 45.63 -21.75 -29.97
N ALA A 62 45.31 -22.92 -30.53
CA ALA A 62 44.03 -23.14 -31.23
C ALA A 62 42.89 -23.29 -30.23
N GLY A 63 43.09 -24.16 -29.20
CA GLY A 63 42.14 -24.35 -28.10
C GLY A 63 41.91 -23.05 -27.33
N PHE A 64 42.93 -22.27 -27.06
CA PHE A 64 42.85 -20.97 -26.39
C PHE A 64 41.97 -19.98 -27.17
N ARG A 65 42.18 -19.84 -28.50
CA ARG A 65 41.34 -18.96 -29.36
C ARG A 65 39.86 -19.35 -29.33
N SER A 66 39.61 -20.67 -29.45
CA SER A 66 38.23 -21.22 -29.37
C SER A 66 37.61 -20.92 -28.01
N ALA A 67 38.35 -21.13 -26.90
CA ALA A 67 37.86 -20.88 -25.54
C ALA A 67 37.56 -19.38 -25.31
N VAL A 68 38.35 -18.46 -25.84
CA VAL A 68 38.08 -17.00 -25.78
C VAL A 68 36.76 -16.68 -26.45
N ILE A 69 36.53 -17.16 -27.69
CA ILE A 69 35.29 -16.90 -28.43
C ILE A 69 34.09 -17.47 -27.65
N MET A 70 34.20 -18.70 -27.16
CA MET A 70 33.12 -19.33 -26.39
C MET A 70 32.85 -18.64 -25.05
N THR A 71 33.87 -18.05 -24.39
CA THR A 71 33.71 -17.25 -23.19
C THR A 71 32.87 -16.00 -23.47
N VAL A 72 33.15 -15.29 -24.57
CA VAL A 72 32.34 -14.12 -24.97
C VAL A 72 30.90 -14.51 -25.29
N ILE A 73 30.71 -15.61 -26.03
CA ILE A 73 29.33 -16.12 -26.35
C ILE A 73 28.61 -16.49 -25.04
N ALA A 74 29.24 -17.23 -24.14
CA ALA A 74 28.62 -17.64 -22.88
C ALA A 74 28.25 -16.43 -22.01
N LEU A 75 29.07 -15.39 -21.96
CA LEU A 75 28.77 -14.13 -21.28
C LEU A 75 27.56 -13.44 -21.87
N LEU A 76 27.50 -13.29 -23.21
CA LEU A 76 26.38 -12.63 -23.88
C LEU A 76 25.06 -13.42 -23.71
N VAL A 77 25.12 -14.76 -23.81
CA VAL A 77 23.95 -15.63 -23.60
C VAL A 77 23.45 -15.51 -22.15
N SER A 78 24.36 -15.59 -21.17
CA SER A 78 24.00 -15.45 -19.75
C SER A 78 23.39 -14.07 -19.47
N ALA A 79 23.97 -13.00 -20.01
CA ALA A 79 23.42 -11.66 -19.88
C ALA A 79 22.04 -11.52 -20.51
N ALA A 80 21.84 -12.07 -21.73
CA ALA A 80 20.55 -12.03 -22.42
C ALA A 80 19.45 -12.78 -21.65
N ILE A 81 19.76 -13.97 -21.10
CA ILE A 81 18.83 -14.74 -20.27
C ILE A 81 18.51 -13.95 -18.98
N GLY A 82 19.50 -13.41 -18.30
CA GLY A 82 19.32 -12.64 -17.07
C GLY A 82 18.46 -11.38 -17.29
N VAL A 83 18.73 -10.60 -18.33
CA VAL A 83 17.95 -9.40 -18.68
C VAL A 83 16.52 -9.78 -19.04
N SER A 84 16.32 -10.83 -19.86
CA SER A 84 15.00 -11.31 -20.23
C SER A 84 14.19 -11.76 -19.03
N GLY A 85 14.80 -12.54 -18.12
CA GLY A 85 14.17 -12.99 -16.88
C GLY A 85 13.77 -11.81 -15.98
N PHE A 86 14.65 -10.80 -15.85
CA PHE A 86 14.39 -9.60 -15.08
C PHE A 86 13.19 -8.81 -15.63
N ILE A 87 13.14 -8.59 -16.96
CA ILE A 87 12.02 -7.87 -17.61
C ILE A 87 10.71 -8.64 -17.41
N LEU A 88 10.70 -9.94 -17.66
CA LEU A 88 9.51 -10.77 -17.48
C LEU A 88 9.01 -10.78 -16.04
N GLN A 89 9.91 -10.85 -15.06
CA GLN A 89 9.57 -10.76 -13.65
C GLN A 89 8.86 -9.43 -13.33
N ARG A 90 9.37 -8.29 -13.85
CA ARG A 90 8.75 -6.98 -13.64
C ARG A 90 7.37 -6.87 -14.30
N VAL A 91 7.17 -7.49 -15.45
CA VAL A 91 5.85 -7.55 -16.11
C VAL A 91 4.85 -8.37 -15.27
N VAL A 92 5.26 -9.53 -14.73
CA VAL A 92 4.39 -10.33 -13.84
C VAL A 92 4.05 -9.53 -12.58
N GLU A 93 5.03 -8.87 -12.00
CA GLU A 93 4.86 -8.06 -10.78
C GLU A 93 3.82 -6.94 -10.97
N ILE A 94 3.95 -6.15 -12.04
CA ILE A 94 3.03 -5.03 -12.27
C ILE A 94 1.61 -5.49 -12.59
N ASN A 95 1.45 -6.57 -13.35
CA ASN A 95 0.14 -7.14 -13.65
C ASN A 95 -0.55 -7.68 -12.39
N TRP A 96 0.20 -8.38 -11.52
CA TRP A 96 -0.32 -8.85 -10.25
C TRP A 96 -0.72 -7.69 -9.34
N ARG A 97 0.16 -6.68 -9.22
CA ARG A 97 -0.12 -5.47 -8.46
C ARG A 97 -1.37 -4.76 -8.97
N GLN A 98 -1.51 -4.57 -10.28
CA GLN A 98 -2.68 -3.92 -10.88
C GLN A 98 -3.99 -4.65 -10.51
N ALA A 99 -4.01 -5.97 -10.65
CA ALA A 99 -5.18 -6.77 -10.31
C ALA A 99 -5.53 -6.71 -8.83
N MET A 100 -4.54 -6.80 -7.92
CA MET A 100 -4.78 -6.69 -6.48
C MET A 100 -5.24 -5.29 -6.08
N THR A 101 -4.58 -4.25 -6.61
CA THR A 101 -4.97 -2.86 -6.32
C THR A 101 -6.40 -2.60 -6.76
N GLY A 102 -6.80 -3.05 -7.96
CA GLY A 102 -8.19 -2.93 -8.44
C GLY A 102 -9.18 -3.59 -7.48
N GLN A 103 -8.91 -4.84 -7.04
CA GLN A 103 -9.77 -5.54 -6.08
C GLN A 103 -9.88 -4.82 -4.73
N TYR A 104 -8.79 -4.21 -4.25
CA TYR A 104 -8.82 -3.42 -3.00
C TYR A 104 -9.58 -2.11 -3.18
N LEU A 105 -9.41 -1.41 -4.30
CA LEU A 105 -10.17 -0.19 -4.62
C LEU A 105 -11.68 -0.46 -4.73
N ASP A 106 -12.07 -1.55 -5.40
CA ASP A 106 -13.47 -1.95 -5.52
C ASP A 106 -14.12 -2.23 -4.15
N ARG A 107 -13.37 -2.83 -3.22
CA ARG A 107 -13.86 -3.07 -1.86
C ARG A 107 -13.84 -1.82 -1.00
N TRP A 108 -12.77 -1.04 -1.13
CA TRP A 108 -12.60 0.20 -0.41
C TRP A 108 -13.74 1.18 -0.69
N MET A 109 -14.17 1.32 -1.97
CA MET A 109 -15.21 2.25 -2.36
C MET A 109 -16.64 1.69 -2.22
N ARG A 110 -16.81 0.45 -1.76
CA ARG A 110 -18.12 -0.18 -1.60
C ARG A 110 -18.67 0.09 -0.19
N GLY A 111 -19.96 0.47 -0.11
CA GLY A 111 -20.73 0.45 1.14
C GLY A 111 -20.13 1.28 2.29
N HIS A 112 -19.65 2.50 2.03
CA HIS A 112 -19.12 3.43 3.04
C HIS A 112 -17.92 2.92 3.85
N VAL A 113 -17.19 1.91 3.34
CA VAL A 113 -16.01 1.33 4.01
C VAL A 113 -14.96 2.37 4.45
N PRO A 114 -14.58 3.40 3.62
CA PRO A 114 -13.62 4.41 4.04
C PRO A 114 -14.07 5.15 5.30
N TYR A 115 -15.32 5.57 5.33
CA TYR A 115 -15.90 6.29 6.47
C TYR A 115 -15.92 5.41 7.73
N ARG A 116 -16.34 4.14 7.60
CA ARG A 116 -16.40 3.19 8.71
C ARG A 116 -15.04 2.94 9.33
N ILE A 117 -14.02 2.69 8.50
CA ILE A 117 -12.64 2.45 8.98
C ILE A 117 -12.10 3.69 9.70
N GLU A 118 -12.35 4.89 9.18
CA GLU A 118 -11.90 6.16 9.80
C GLU A 118 -12.65 6.45 11.10
N ARG A 119 -13.96 6.23 11.13
CA ARG A 119 -14.81 6.40 12.31
C ARG A 119 -14.35 5.48 13.46
N ASP A 120 -14.16 4.18 13.16
CA ASP A 120 -13.88 3.16 14.17
C ASP A 120 -12.39 2.96 14.44
N ARG A 121 -11.53 3.63 13.66
CA ARG A 121 -10.06 3.52 13.73
C ARG A 121 -9.57 2.07 13.73
N THR A 122 -10.26 1.21 12.99
CA THR A 122 -9.96 -0.24 12.94
C THR A 122 -8.66 -0.54 12.22
N VAL A 123 -8.25 0.35 11.32
CA VAL A 123 -7.04 0.22 10.49
C VAL A 123 -6.37 1.58 10.35
N ASP A 124 -5.09 1.65 10.70
CA ASP A 124 -4.29 2.86 10.47
C ASP A 124 -3.84 2.93 8.99
N ASN A 125 -3.93 4.13 8.40
CA ASN A 125 -3.43 4.45 7.05
C ASN A 125 -3.85 3.41 5.99
N ALA A 126 -5.14 3.19 5.83
CA ALA A 126 -5.68 2.22 4.88
C ALA A 126 -5.30 2.54 3.42
N ASP A 127 -5.19 3.83 3.06
CA ASP A 127 -4.68 4.35 1.79
C ASP A 127 -3.25 3.89 1.51
N GLN A 128 -2.36 4.00 2.49
CA GLN A 128 -0.98 3.53 2.40
C GLN A 128 -0.92 2.01 2.23
N ARG A 129 -1.80 1.25 2.90
CA ARG A 129 -1.86 -0.21 2.74
C ARG A 129 -2.22 -0.60 1.30
N ILE A 130 -3.16 0.09 0.67
CA ILE A 130 -3.54 -0.16 -0.72
C ILE A 130 -2.43 0.26 -1.69
N ALA A 131 -1.81 1.42 -1.46
CA ALA A 131 -0.79 1.97 -2.36
C ALA A 131 0.57 1.27 -2.24
N GLU A 132 1.05 1.02 -1.02
CA GLU A 132 2.40 0.54 -0.74
C GLU A 132 2.47 -0.94 -0.35
N ASP A 133 1.60 -1.40 0.57
CA ASP A 133 1.68 -2.79 1.06
C ASP A 133 1.32 -3.79 -0.03
N VAL A 134 0.37 -3.48 -0.92
CA VAL A 134 0.07 -4.33 -2.09
C VAL A 134 1.28 -4.44 -3.00
N ARG A 135 2.01 -3.33 -3.25
CA ARG A 135 3.25 -3.33 -4.03
C ARG A 135 4.32 -4.21 -3.36
N LEU A 136 4.58 -3.95 -2.08
CA LEU A 136 5.60 -4.71 -1.31
C LEU A 136 5.26 -6.20 -1.21
N TYR A 137 3.97 -6.55 -1.14
CA TYR A 137 3.51 -7.92 -1.13
C TYR A 137 3.83 -8.63 -2.45
N CYS A 138 3.44 -8.05 -3.61
CA CYS A 138 3.68 -8.65 -4.92
C CYS A 138 5.18 -8.77 -5.23
N GLU A 139 5.95 -7.71 -4.98
CA GLU A 139 7.40 -7.68 -5.18
C GLU A 139 8.11 -8.73 -4.31
N SER A 140 7.82 -8.77 -3.01
CA SER A 140 8.49 -9.68 -2.09
C SER A 140 8.10 -11.14 -2.31
N ALA A 141 6.82 -11.41 -2.63
CA ALA A 141 6.35 -12.76 -2.90
C ALA A 141 7.04 -13.35 -4.14
N LEU A 142 7.07 -12.62 -5.26
CA LEU A 142 7.75 -13.07 -6.47
C LEU A 142 9.25 -13.24 -6.25
N PHE A 143 9.89 -12.26 -5.62
CA PHE A 143 11.32 -12.33 -5.32
C PHE A 143 11.66 -13.55 -4.48
N LEU A 144 10.92 -13.81 -3.40
CA LEU A 144 11.18 -14.95 -2.51
C LEU A 144 11.01 -16.29 -3.22
N VAL A 145 9.96 -16.44 -4.05
CA VAL A 145 9.72 -17.69 -4.81
C VAL A 145 10.82 -17.90 -5.85
N ILE A 146 11.13 -16.88 -6.66
CA ILE A 146 12.11 -16.99 -7.75
C ILE A 146 13.52 -17.20 -7.18
N SER A 147 13.93 -16.40 -6.19
CA SER A 147 15.26 -16.51 -5.59
C SER A 147 15.45 -17.80 -4.80
N PHE A 148 14.39 -18.36 -4.19
CA PHE A 148 14.44 -19.68 -3.56
C PHE A 148 14.69 -20.79 -4.59
N LEU A 149 13.97 -20.75 -5.72
CA LEU A 149 14.17 -21.70 -6.79
C LEU A 149 15.57 -21.60 -7.40
N GLY A 150 16.04 -20.38 -7.65
CA GLY A 150 17.40 -20.12 -8.13
C GLY A 150 18.46 -20.61 -7.15
N MET A 151 18.28 -20.38 -5.85
CA MET A 151 19.16 -20.89 -4.79
C MET A 151 19.22 -22.42 -4.81
N MET A 152 18.06 -23.09 -4.90
CA MET A 152 18.02 -24.56 -4.97
C MET A 152 18.68 -25.10 -6.24
N ALA A 153 18.43 -24.48 -7.39
CA ALA A 153 19.07 -24.85 -8.66
C ALA A 153 20.58 -24.69 -8.61
N ASN A 154 21.06 -23.55 -8.09
CA ASN A 154 22.49 -23.30 -7.90
C ASN A 154 23.16 -24.34 -6.96
N LEU A 155 22.50 -24.63 -5.83
CA LEU A 155 23.01 -25.62 -4.88
C LEU A 155 23.15 -27.01 -5.51
N VAL A 156 22.15 -27.43 -6.31
CA VAL A 156 22.19 -28.73 -6.99
C VAL A 156 23.25 -28.76 -8.08
N VAL A 157 23.25 -27.77 -8.98
CA VAL A 157 24.14 -27.73 -10.15
C VAL A 157 25.62 -27.59 -9.73
N PHE A 158 25.92 -26.55 -8.94
CA PHE A 158 27.27 -26.24 -8.52
C PHE A 158 27.74 -27.15 -7.38
N GLY A 159 26.85 -27.63 -6.53
CA GLY A 159 27.15 -28.66 -5.54
C GLY A 159 27.59 -29.97 -6.19
N ARG A 160 26.88 -30.43 -7.25
CA ARG A 160 27.29 -31.58 -8.04
C ARG A 160 28.65 -31.34 -8.71
N MET A 161 28.88 -30.14 -9.26
CA MET A 161 30.13 -29.77 -9.89
C MET A 161 31.32 -29.85 -8.90
N LEU A 162 31.14 -29.31 -7.69
CA LEU A 162 32.13 -29.42 -6.62
C LEU A 162 32.37 -30.87 -6.21
N TRP A 163 31.31 -31.66 -6.09
CA TRP A 163 31.40 -33.07 -5.71
C TRP A 163 32.24 -33.87 -6.71
N VAL A 164 31.96 -33.70 -7.99
CA VAL A 164 32.67 -34.42 -9.07
C VAL A 164 34.09 -33.93 -9.20
N ASN A 165 34.33 -32.62 -9.22
CA ASN A 165 35.66 -32.04 -9.40
C ASN A 165 36.61 -32.32 -8.21
N ALA A 166 36.05 -32.38 -7.00
CA ALA A 166 36.85 -32.66 -5.79
C ALA A 166 37.42 -34.09 -5.77
N GLY A 167 36.66 -35.06 -6.30
CA GLY A 167 37.01 -36.48 -6.17
C GLY A 167 37.14 -36.89 -4.70
N GLU A 168 38.08 -37.78 -4.40
CA GLU A 168 38.30 -38.34 -3.07
C GLU A 168 39.46 -37.65 -2.35
N LEU A 169 39.29 -37.34 -1.05
CA LEU A 169 40.37 -36.93 -0.15
C LEU A 169 40.62 -38.07 0.84
N THR A 170 41.81 -38.64 0.78
CA THR A 170 42.25 -39.68 1.72
C THR A 170 43.05 -39.06 2.85
N LEU A 171 42.52 -39.16 4.07
CA LEU A 171 43.22 -38.70 5.28
C LEU A 171 43.79 -39.92 6.03
N PRO A 172 45.12 -40.07 6.13
CA PRO A 172 45.71 -41.11 6.93
C PRO A 172 45.58 -40.77 8.42
N LEU A 173 44.76 -41.52 9.16
CA LEU A 173 44.57 -41.36 10.60
C LEU A 173 45.47 -42.26 11.44
N GLY A 174 46.64 -42.60 10.94
CA GLY A 174 47.62 -43.43 11.65
C GLY A 174 47.07 -44.83 11.98
N SER A 175 46.93 -45.14 13.26
CA SER A 175 46.48 -46.46 13.73
C SER A 175 44.97 -46.69 13.51
N LEU A 176 44.20 -45.67 13.16
CA LEU A 176 42.73 -45.72 12.91
C LEU A 176 42.39 -45.99 11.44
N GLY A 177 43.39 -46.18 10.56
CA GLY A 177 43.16 -46.46 9.15
C GLY A 177 43.12 -45.21 8.27
N THR A 178 42.61 -45.36 7.03
CA THR A 178 42.43 -44.25 6.07
C THR A 178 40.96 -43.86 5.99
N PHE A 179 40.64 -42.58 6.23
CA PHE A 179 39.31 -42.04 6.05
C PHE A 179 39.22 -41.37 4.68
N VAL A 180 38.23 -41.79 3.87
CA VAL A 180 38.03 -41.26 2.51
C VAL A 180 36.81 -40.37 2.51
N ILE A 181 37.00 -39.09 2.19
CA ILE A 181 35.92 -38.11 2.05
C ILE A 181 35.67 -37.86 0.55
N GLN A 182 34.52 -38.32 0.05
CA GLN A 182 34.12 -38.01 -1.32
C GLN A 182 33.54 -36.60 -1.41
N GLY A 183 33.86 -35.87 -2.48
CA GLY A 183 33.36 -34.55 -2.72
C GLY A 183 33.73 -33.52 -1.65
N TYR A 184 34.93 -33.65 -1.04
CA TYR A 184 35.32 -32.84 0.12
C TYR A 184 35.20 -31.34 -0.06
N LEU A 185 35.37 -30.77 -1.29
CA LEU A 185 35.21 -29.35 -1.56
C LEU A 185 33.76 -28.88 -1.34
N PHE A 186 32.80 -29.74 -1.61
CA PHE A 186 31.39 -29.45 -1.32
C PHE A 186 31.15 -29.29 0.20
N TRP A 187 31.71 -30.21 1.01
CA TRP A 187 31.58 -30.13 2.46
C TRP A 187 32.31 -28.93 3.06
N VAL A 188 33.48 -28.56 2.49
CA VAL A 188 34.24 -27.37 2.87
C VAL A 188 33.40 -26.11 2.54
N ALA A 189 32.70 -26.08 1.38
CA ALA A 189 31.83 -24.96 1.02
C ALA A 189 30.64 -24.82 1.98
N ILE A 190 29.97 -25.92 2.33
CA ILE A 190 28.87 -25.92 3.31
C ILE A 190 29.38 -25.46 4.68
N GLY A 191 30.48 -26.05 5.19
CA GLY A 191 31.04 -25.68 6.49
C GLY A 191 31.46 -24.22 6.56
N TRP A 192 32.18 -23.74 5.53
CA TRP A 192 32.58 -22.33 5.42
C TRP A 192 31.37 -21.38 5.33
N GLY A 193 30.34 -21.74 4.55
CA GLY A 193 29.13 -20.98 4.44
C GLY A 193 28.39 -20.83 5.78
N LEU A 194 28.30 -21.92 6.57
CA LEU A 194 27.71 -21.88 7.92
C LEU A 194 28.50 -20.97 8.87
N VAL A 195 29.86 -21.04 8.81
CA VAL A 195 30.74 -20.14 9.58
C VAL A 195 30.49 -18.69 9.17
N GLN A 196 30.40 -18.40 7.86
CA GLN A 196 30.13 -17.07 7.34
C GLN A 196 28.78 -16.53 7.83
N VAL A 197 27.72 -17.33 7.76
CA VAL A 197 26.39 -16.95 8.24
C VAL A 197 26.41 -16.66 9.75
N GLY A 198 27.07 -17.53 10.54
CA GLY A 198 27.17 -17.36 11.98
C GLY A 198 27.94 -16.09 12.38
N VAL A 199 29.11 -15.84 11.79
CA VAL A 199 29.93 -14.65 12.07
C VAL A 199 29.21 -13.35 11.63
N THR A 200 28.60 -13.36 10.44
CA THR A 200 27.80 -12.21 9.95
C THR A 200 26.61 -11.93 10.87
N HIS A 201 25.91 -12.96 11.34
CA HIS A 201 24.81 -12.81 12.29
C HIS A 201 25.28 -12.19 13.60
N LEU A 202 26.38 -12.67 14.17
CA LEU A 202 26.94 -12.12 15.41
C LEU A 202 27.36 -10.66 15.26
N ALA A 203 27.89 -10.28 14.09
CA ALA A 203 28.29 -8.90 13.81
C ALA A 203 27.10 -7.96 13.59
N GLY A 204 26.01 -8.47 12.99
CA GLY A 204 24.88 -7.65 12.49
C GLY A 204 23.62 -7.65 13.35
N HIS A 205 23.48 -8.52 14.36
CA HIS A 205 22.20 -8.73 15.08
C HIS A 205 21.60 -7.46 15.71
N LYS A 206 22.43 -6.47 16.07
CA LYS A 206 21.98 -5.19 16.66
C LYS A 206 21.40 -4.21 15.65
N ILE A 207 21.72 -4.34 14.36
CA ILE A 207 21.34 -3.40 13.30
C ILE A 207 19.81 -3.29 13.20
N ALA A 208 19.10 -4.42 13.28
CA ALA A 208 17.64 -4.44 13.15
C ALA A 208 16.93 -3.54 14.18
N GLY A 209 17.33 -3.63 15.46
CA GLY A 209 16.74 -2.80 16.51
C GLY A 209 17.00 -1.30 16.33
N ILE A 210 18.24 -0.95 15.94
CA ILE A 210 18.62 0.45 15.70
C ILE A 210 17.90 1.00 14.46
N THR A 211 17.73 0.18 13.41
CA THR A 211 16.98 0.57 12.20
C THR A 211 15.52 0.87 12.51
N VAL A 212 14.87 0.07 13.36
CA VAL A 212 13.49 0.33 13.81
C VAL A 212 13.40 1.67 14.59
N ALA A 213 14.36 1.92 15.50
CA ALA A 213 14.42 3.17 16.24
C ALA A 213 14.63 4.37 15.30
N GLN A 214 15.51 4.22 14.29
CA GLN A 214 15.73 5.25 13.27
C GLN A 214 14.46 5.56 12.48
N GLN A 215 13.78 4.52 11.97
CA GLN A 215 12.53 4.69 11.21
C GLN A 215 11.43 5.40 12.02
N LYS A 216 11.33 5.07 13.31
CA LYS A 216 10.40 5.75 14.23
C LYS A 216 10.73 7.23 14.37
N ALA A 217 11.99 7.56 14.66
CA ALA A 217 12.43 8.95 14.84
C ALA A 217 12.20 9.79 13.56
N GLU A 218 12.47 9.21 12.36
CA GLU A 218 12.20 9.88 11.09
C GLU A 218 10.71 10.05 10.81
N ALA A 219 9.87 9.07 11.20
CA ALA A 219 8.42 9.19 11.09
C ALA A 219 7.87 10.30 11.99
N ASP A 220 8.34 10.40 13.24
CA ASP A 220 7.95 11.43 14.18
C ASP A 220 8.34 12.84 13.66
N PHE A 221 9.55 12.96 13.10
CA PHE A 221 10.02 14.22 12.51
C PHE A 221 9.18 14.61 11.28
N ARG A 222 8.91 13.66 10.35
CA ARG A 222 8.06 13.93 9.17
C ARG A 222 6.65 14.33 9.56
N PHE A 223 6.06 13.67 10.55
CA PHE A 223 4.73 14.01 11.07
C PHE A 223 4.70 15.43 11.63
N ALA A 224 5.70 15.81 12.42
CA ALA A 224 5.82 17.16 12.97
C ALA A 224 5.97 18.21 11.86
N MET A 225 6.80 17.94 10.84
CA MET A 225 6.96 18.83 9.67
C MET A 225 5.66 18.98 8.87
N ALA A 226 4.91 17.89 8.66
CA ALA A 226 3.61 17.93 7.98
C ALA A 226 2.61 18.79 8.75
N LYS A 227 2.54 18.61 10.07
CA LYS A 227 1.68 19.41 10.97
C LYS A 227 2.05 20.90 10.94
N SER A 228 3.36 21.23 10.96
CA SER A 228 3.81 22.63 10.84
C SER A 228 3.45 23.23 9.48
N ARG A 229 3.49 22.45 8.40
CA ARG A 229 3.05 22.90 7.06
C ARG A 229 1.54 23.16 7.02
N GLU A 230 0.73 22.31 7.62
CA GLU A 230 -0.73 22.47 7.69
C GLU A 230 -1.12 23.73 8.50
N ALA A 231 -0.34 24.04 9.54
CA ALA A 231 -0.54 25.20 10.40
C ALA A 231 0.35 26.41 10.01
N ALA A 232 0.87 26.46 8.77
CA ALA A 232 1.87 27.46 8.38
C ALA A 232 1.38 28.91 8.52
N GLU A 233 0.13 29.20 8.16
CA GLU A 233 -0.49 30.51 8.30
C GLU A 233 -0.59 30.91 9.79
N GLN A 234 -1.07 30.01 10.65
CA GLN A 234 -1.22 30.25 12.09
C GLN A 234 0.16 30.48 12.74
N ILE A 235 1.16 29.66 12.39
CA ILE A 235 2.54 29.83 12.87
C ILE A 235 3.10 31.20 12.46
N ALA A 236 2.83 31.62 11.22
CA ALA A 236 3.27 32.94 10.74
C ALA A 236 2.55 34.07 11.46
N LEU A 237 1.23 33.99 11.66
CA LEU A 237 0.45 35.00 12.39
C LEU A 237 0.87 35.14 13.86
N TYR A 238 1.29 34.05 14.50
CA TYR A 238 1.82 34.08 15.88
C TYR A 238 3.32 34.41 15.97
N ASN A 239 4.01 34.62 14.83
CA ASN A 239 5.48 34.74 14.77
C ASN A 239 6.19 33.55 15.46
N GLY A 240 5.59 32.36 15.42
CA GLY A 240 6.04 31.17 16.14
C GLY A 240 7.21 30.42 15.49
N GLY A 241 7.79 30.91 14.39
CA GLY A 241 8.80 30.21 13.61
C GLY A 241 10.05 29.80 14.39
N ALA A 242 10.51 30.63 15.35
CA ALA A 242 11.68 30.33 16.18
C ALA A 242 11.42 29.13 17.13
N VAL A 243 10.24 29.09 17.75
CA VAL A 243 9.81 27.99 18.64
C VAL A 243 9.64 26.69 17.88
N GLU A 244 9.00 26.73 16.72
CA GLU A 244 8.84 25.54 15.86
C GLU A 244 10.18 25.02 15.35
N ARG A 245 11.13 25.92 15.00
CA ARG A 245 12.49 25.52 14.60
C ARG A 245 13.21 24.78 15.73
N GLU A 246 13.10 25.26 16.97
CA GLU A 246 13.72 24.62 18.14
C GLU A 246 13.09 23.24 18.39
N ARG A 247 11.75 23.15 18.37
CA ARG A 247 11.00 21.89 18.52
C ARG A 247 11.39 20.86 17.46
N LEU A 248 11.41 21.25 16.19
CA LEU A 248 11.79 20.38 15.07
C LEU A 248 13.28 19.99 15.16
N GLY A 249 14.15 20.93 15.56
CA GLY A 249 15.56 20.65 15.83
C GLY A 249 15.76 19.61 16.93
N GLY A 250 14.96 19.65 17.99
CA GLY A 250 14.95 18.65 19.06
C GLY A 250 14.58 17.26 18.57
N LEU A 251 13.61 17.15 17.64
CA LEU A 251 13.21 15.88 17.02
C LEU A 251 14.28 15.30 16.07
N PHE A 252 15.20 16.13 15.58
CA PHE A 252 16.30 15.66 14.73
C PHE A 252 17.47 15.05 15.54
N VAL A 253 17.60 15.38 16.83
CA VAL A 253 18.68 14.88 17.68
C VAL A 253 18.71 13.34 17.75
N PRO A 254 17.61 12.63 18.05
CA PRO A 254 17.59 11.16 18.06
C PRO A 254 17.87 10.56 16.68
N ILE A 255 17.46 11.19 15.58
CA ILE A 255 17.80 10.75 14.21
C ILE A 255 19.32 10.71 14.04
N ARG A 256 20.02 11.80 14.41
CA ARG A 256 21.47 11.87 14.32
C ARG A 256 22.16 10.86 15.24
N ALA A 257 21.68 10.69 16.46
CA ALA A 257 22.24 9.73 17.41
C ALA A 257 22.13 8.27 16.89
N ASN A 258 20.96 7.88 16.41
CA ASN A 258 20.74 6.56 15.83
C ASN A 258 21.55 6.35 14.55
N TRP A 259 21.71 7.38 13.71
CA TRP A 259 22.51 7.33 12.50
C TRP A 259 23.98 6.97 12.80
N PHE A 260 24.58 7.60 13.82
CA PHE A 260 25.96 7.27 14.23
C PHE A 260 26.06 5.86 14.80
N GLN A 261 25.03 5.38 15.54
CA GLN A 261 25.00 4.00 16.01
C GLN A 261 24.92 3.02 14.83
N LEU A 262 24.07 3.30 13.83
CA LEU A 262 24.01 2.51 12.59
C LEU A 262 25.33 2.53 11.85
N LEU A 263 25.98 3.68 11.73
CA LEU A 263 27.28 3.80 11.07
C LEU A 263 28.32 2.86 11.70
N VAL A 264 28.46 2.91 13.03
CA VAL A 264 29.42 2.06 13.74
C VAL A 264 29.11 0.55 13.55
N GLN A 265 27.82 0.16 13.63
CA GLN A 265 27.44 -1.23 13.43
C GLN A 265 27.64 -1.68 11.96
N ASN A 266 27.32 -0.83 11.00
CA ASN A 266 27.54 -1.10 9.59
C ASN A 266 29.03 -1.20 9.25
N LEU A 267 29.89 -0.37 9.84
CA LEU A 267 31.35 -0.48 9.69
C LEU A 267 31.88 -1.82 10.18
N LYS A 268 31.42 -2.28 11.36
CA LYS A 268 31.78 -3.60 11.89
C LYS A 268 31.34 -4.72 10.96
N LEU A 269 30.07 -4.68 10.53
CA LEU A 269 29.51 -5.68 9.62
C LEU A 269 30.22 -5.68 8.26
N THR A 270 30.51 -4.51 7.71
CA THR A 270 31.22 -4.35 6.43
C THR A 270 32.63 -4.90 6.52
N PHE A 271 33.37 -4.59 7.61
CA PHE A 271 34.71 -5.12 7.84
C PHE A 271 34.70 -6.67 7.89
N VAL A 272 33.76 -7.25 8.66
CA VAL A 272 33.59 -8.69 8.74
C VAL A 272 33.27 -9.29 7.38
N ASN A 273 32.32 -8.71 6.64
CA ASN A 273 31.93 -9.23 5.33
C ASN A 273 33.04 -9.14 4.29
N LEU A 274 33.80 -8.04 4.24
CA LEU A 274 34.96 -7.93 3.34
C LEU A 274 36.05 -8.93 3.68
N THR A 275 36.33 -9.14 4.97
CA THR A 275 37.31 -10.14 5.42
C THR A 275 36.87 -11.55 5.03
N LEU A 276 35.60 -11.90 5.29
CA LEU A 276 35.03 -13.20 4.92
C LEU A 276 34.99 -13.40 3.40
N LEU A 277 34.67 -12.38 2.63
CA LEU A 277 34.67 -12.42 1.16
C LEU A 277 36.09 -12.69 0.63
N SER A 278 37.09 -11.98 1.13
CA SER A 278 38.48 -12.20 0.76
C SER A 278 38.97 -13.61 1.15
N ALA A 279 38.61 -14.06 2.35
CA ALA A 279 38.93 -15.44 2.78
C ALA A 279 38.22 -16.49 1.91
N SER A 280 36.95 -16.23 1.51
CA SER A 280 36.18 -17.14 0.64
C SER A 280 36.81 -17.36 -0.73
N SER A 281 37.59 -16.42 -1.26
CA SER A 281 38.32 -16.62 -2.51
C SER A 281 39.58 -17.50 -2.34
N ILE A 282 40.14 -17.56 -1.14
CA ILE A 282 41.39 -18.31 -0.83
C ILE A 282 41.06 -19.74 -0.38
N VAL A 283 40.00 -19.96 0.37
CA VAL A 283 39.62 -21.26 0.93
C VAL A 283 39.58 -22.39 -0.11
N PRO A 284 38.89 -22.28 -1.27
CA PRO A 284 38.86 -23.33 -2.27
C PRO A 284 40.24 -23.59 -2.89
N LEU A 285 41.08 -22.56 -3.03
CA LEU A 285 42.46 -22.69 -3.54
C LEU A 285 43.33 -23.51 -2.57
N LEU A 286 43.27 -23.17 -1.28
CA LEU A 286 44.00 -23.91 -0.25
C LEU A 286 43.53 -25.37 -0.13
N ALA A 287 42.22 -25.57 -0.16
CA ALA A 287 41.63 -26.91 -0.05
C ALA A 287 41.99 -27.80 -1.25
N ALA A 288 42.09 -27.23 -2.46
CA ALA A 288 42.43 -27.98 -3.67
C ALA A 288 43.95 -28.04 -3.97
N ALA A 289 44.79 -27.21 -3.32
CA ALA A 289 46.22 -27.10 -3.58
C ALA A 289 46.98 -28.46 -3.57
N PRO A 290 46.75 -29.40 -2.63
CA PRO A 290 47.45 -30.68 -2.64
C PRO A 290 47.22 -31.48 -3.93
N LYS A 291 45.98 -31.43 -4.49
CA LYS A 291 45.65 -32.15 -5.73
C LYS A 291 46.22 -31.47 -6.97
N VAL A 292 46.29 -30.17 -6.97
CA VAL A 292 46.93 -29.42 -8.07
C VAL A 292 48.41 -29.67 -8.07
N MET A 293 49.08 -29.64 -6.90
CA MET A 293 50.52 -29.88 -6.77
C MET A 293 50.90 -31.31 -7.09
N SER A 294 50.02 -32.28 -6.84
CA SER A 294 50.24 -33.69 -7.23
C SER A 294 49.88 -33.99 -8.70
N GLY A 295 49.43 -33.00 -9.47
CA GLY A 295 49.03 -33.18 -10.87
C GLY A 295 47.68 -33.89 -11.06
N GLN A 296 46.93 -34.15 -9.97
CA GLN A 296 45.63 -34.83 -10.04
C GLN A 296 44.48 -33.88 -10.45
N MET A 297 44.70 -32.57 -10.38
CA MET A 297 43.72 -31.55 -10.74
C MET A 297 44.38 -30.49 -11.63
N SER A 298 43.74 -30.18 -12.77
CA SER A 298 44.19 -29.09 -13.66
C SER A 298 43.87 -27.70 -13.07
N ILE A 299 44.62 -26.69 -13.54
CA ILE A 299 44.35 -25.30 -13.15
C ILE A 299 42.94 -24.85 -13.58
N GLY A 300 42.45 -25.27 -14.75
CA GLY A 300 41.12 -25.00 -15.20
C GLY A 300 40.05 -25.60 -14.27
N THR A 301 40.24 -26.87 -13.82
CA THR A 301 39.37 -27.50 -12.84
C THR A 301 39.39 -26.78 -11.48
N LEU A 302 40.57 -26.28 -11.05
CA LEU A 302 40.68 -25.46 -9.85
C LEU A 302 39.84 -24.16 -9.94
N MET A 303 39.96 -23.43 -11.08
CA MET A 303 39.22 -22.19 -11.30
C MET A 303 37.72 -22.46 -11.37
N GLN A 304 37.29 -23.51 -12.07
CA GLN A 304 35.92 -23.95 -12.11
C GLN A 304 35.39 -24.30 -10.71
N SER A 305 36.16 -25.04 -9.92
CA SER A 305 35.77 -25.40 -8.54
C SER A 305 35.70 -24.18 -7.62
N SER A 306 36.56 -23.17 -7.81
CA SER A 306 36.49 -21.92 -7.06
C SER A 306 35.20 -21.11 -7.40
N ALA A 307 34.81 -21.07 -8.67
CA ALA A 307 33.57 -20.45 -9.09
C ALA A 307 32.34 -21.19 -8.52
N ALA A 308 32.34 -22.53 -8.60
CA ALA A 308 31.27 -23.35 -8.05
C ALA A 308 31.18 -23.24 -6.51
N PHE A 309 32.33 -23.12 -5.83
CA PHE A 309 32.40 -22.87 -4.38
C PHE A 309 31.70 -21.57 -4.02
N GLY A 310 31.93 -20.48 -4.77
CA GLY A 310 31.24 -19.21 -4.58
C GLY A 310 29.73 -19.33 -4.76
N ALA A 311 29.28 -20.05 -5.79
CA ALA A 311 27.83 -20.25 -6.04
C ALA A 311 27.15 -21.06 -4.90
N VAL A 312 27.82 -22.08 -4.37
CA VAL A 312 27.32 -22.84 -3.20
C VAL A 312 27.28 -21.97 -1.96
N LEU A 313 28.30 -21.12 -1.70
CA LEU A 313 28.30 -20.18 -0.58
C LEU A 313 27.12 -19.22 -0.61
N VAL A 314 26.82 -18.64 -1.78
CA VAL A 314 25.65 -17.75 -1.95
C VAL A 314 24.36 -18.51 -1.64
N SER A 315 24.25 -19.78 -2.09
CA SER A 315 23.09 -20.62 -1.81
C SER A 315 22.93 -20.92 -0.33
N VAL A 316 24.00 -21.27 0.38
CA VAL A 316 23.98 -21.52 1.85
C VAL A 316 23.61 -20.24 2.61
N SER A 317 24.10 -19.09 2.16
CA SER A 317 23.85 -17.79 2.79
C SER A 317 22.49 -17.18 2.44
N TRP A 318 21.71 -17.80 1.55
CA TRP A 318 20.45 -17.23 1.04
C TRP A 318 19.48 -16.83 2.14
N VAL A 319 19.27 -17.66 3.16
CA VAL A 319 18.36 -17.34 4.28
C VAL A 319 18.79 -16.06 5.00
N ALA A 320 20.09 -15.89 5.23
CA ALA A 320 20.63 -14.68 5.86
C ALA A 320 20.43 -13.43 4.97
N LEU A 321 20.61 -13.58 3.66
CA LEU A 321 20.42 -12.50 2.69
C LEU A 321 18.96 -12.03 2.59
N VAL A 322 17.98 -12.95 2.66
CA VAL A 322 16.57 -12.61 2.53
C VAL A 322 15.86 -12.36 3.86
N TYR A 323 16.54 -12.54 5.00
CA TYR A 323 15.93 -12.48 6.33
C TYR A 323 15.18 -11.17 6.58
N SER A 324 15.78 -10.03 6.31
CA SER A 324 15.15 -8.71 6.47
C SER A 324 13.89 -8.57 5.61
N ARG A 325 13.94 -9.07 4.38
CA ARG A 325 12.79 -9.07 3.46
C ARG A 325 11.68 -9.99 3.96
N LEU A 326 12.01 -11.16 4.54
CA LEU A 326 11.02 -12.07 5.15
C LEU A 326 10.30 -11.40 6.34
N VAL A 327 11.03 -10.65 7.18
CA VAL A 327 10.44 -9.92 8.30
C VAL A 327 9.47 -8.85 7.80
N VAL A 328 9.90 -8.00 6.85
CA VAL A 328 9.04 -6.97 6.23
C VAL A 328 7.82 -7.62 5.56
N PHE A 329 8.02 -8.68 4.79
CA PHE A 329 6.96 -9.40 4.10
C PHE A 329 5.91 -9.97 5.07
N SER A 330 6.37 -10.53 6.21
CA SER A 330 5.47 -11.01 7.27
C SER A 330 4.60 -9.89 7.85
N ALA A 331 5.16 -8.69 8.06
CA ALA A 331 4.42 -7.53 8.54
C ALA A 331 3.41 -7.02 7.50
N VAL A 332 3.80 -6.97 6.22
CA VAL A 332 2.93 -6.60 5.10
C VAL A 332 1.72 -7.54 5.00
N ILE A 333 1.93 -8.87 5.11
CA ILE A 333 0.83 -9.84 5.12
C ILE A 333 -0.15 -9.55 6.25
N GLN A 334 0.33 -9.29 7.47
CA GLN A 334 -0.53 -9.00 8.62
C GLN A 334 -1.35 -7.72 8.41
N ARG A 335 -0.75 -6.65 7.87
CA ARG A 335 -1.45 -5.40 7.57
C ARG A 335 -2.52 -5.57 6.50
N LEU A 336 -2.23 -6.30 5.42
CA LEU A 336 -3.21 -6.60 4.36
C LEU A 336 -4.36 -7.49 4.86
N VAL A 337 -4.08 -8.48 5.71
CA VAL A 337 -5.12 -9.29 6.35
C VAL A 337 -5.99 -8.45 7.28
N GLY A 338 -5.40 -7.53 8.04
CA GLY A 338 -6.17 -6.58 8.87
C GLY A 338 -7.07 -5.67 8.03
N LEU A 339 -6.57 -5.19 6.89
CA LEU A 339 -7.39 -4.41 5.93
C LEU A 339 -8.53 -5.25 5.35
N ASP A 340 -8.26 -6.51 4.98
CA ASP A 340 -9.30 -7.44 4.50
C ASP A 340 -10.41 -7.67 5.52
N GLN A 341 -10.05 -7.83 6.80
CA GLN A 341 -11.01 -8.02 7.87
C GLN A 341 -11.85 -6.76 8.09
N ALA A 342 -11.24 -5.60 8.12
CA ALA A 342 -11.93 -4.33 8.27
C ALA A 342 -12.87 -4.00 7.09
N THR A 343 -12.47 -4.37 5.86
CA THR A 343 -13.32 -4.16 4.67
C THR A 343 -14.47 -5.15 4.56
N ALA A 344 -14.36 -6.34 5.18
CA ALA A 344 -15.36 -7.41 5.14
C ALA A 344 -16.29 -7.42 6.36
N ALA A 345 -16.02 -6.58 7.38
CA ALA A 345 -16.87 -6.54 8.57
C ALA A 345 -18.27 -6.02 8.21
N ASP A 346 -19.28 -6.83 8.45
CA ASP A 346 -20.67 -6.39 8.40
C ASP A 346 -21.03 -5.75 9.74
N GLU A 347 -21.62 -4.57 9.68
CA GLU A 347 -22.24 -3.95 10.86
C GLU A 347 -23.65 -4.50 11.00
N SER A 348 -23.97 -4.96 12.20
CA SER A 348 -25.36 -5.17 12.58
C SER A 348 -25.89 -3.81 13.07
N PRO A 349 -26.64 -3.06 12.25
CA PRO A 349 -27.07 -1.72 12.65
C PRO A 349 -28.08 -1.80 13.79
N GLY A 350 -27.85 -1.01 14.83
CA GLY A 350 -28.86 -0.77 15.87
C GLY A 350 -30.03 0.08 15.33
N ILE A 351 -29.74 0.98 14.36
CA ILE A 351 -30.74 1.76 13.61
C ILE A 351 -30.95 1.06 12.26
N GLU A 352 -32.17 0.60 12.03
CA GLU A 352 -32.55 -0.07 10.80
C GLU A 352 -32.98 0.95 9.73
N VAL A 353 -32.30 1.01 8.59
CA VAL A 353 -32.71 1.81 7.43
C VAL A 353 -33.42 0.89 6.43
N ARG A 354 -34.70 1.14 6.17
CA ARG A 354 -35.51 0.35 5.23
C ARG A 354 -36.06 1.19 4.10
N GLU A 355 -35.97 0.65 2.89
CA GLU A 355 -36.75 1.16 1.78
C GLU A 355 -38.19 0.66 1.86
N SER A 356 -39.15 1.56 1.63
CA SER A 356 -40.59 1.27 1.65
C SER A 356 -41.27 1.81 0.38
N PRO A 357 -42.31 1.15 -0.11
CA PRO A 357 -43.12 1.67 -1.22
C PRO A 357 -43.94 2.93 -0.85
N THR A 358 -43.93 3.33 0.41
CA THR A 358 -44.53 4.58 0.86
C THR A 358 -43.78 5.78 0.30
N ASN A 359 -44.48 6.84 -0.09
CA ASN A 359 -43.88 8.05 -0.64
C ASN A 359 -43.32 8.99 0.44
N ALA A 360 -43.48 8.69 1.73
CA ALA A 360 -43.06 9.55 2.83
C ALA A 360 -41.77 9.03 3.46
N PHE A 361 -40.90 9.95 3.84
CA PHE A 361 -39.80 9.66 4.75
C PHE A 361 -40.32 9.57 6.19
N ALA A 362 -39.97 8.52 6.93
CA ALA A 362 -40.45 8.38 8.30
C ALA A 362 -39.38 7.84 9.24
N THR A 363 -39.54 8.10 10.53
CA THR A 363 -38.79 7.49 11.61
C THR A 363 -39.71 6.85 12.61
N ASP A 364 -39.34 5.63 13.09
CA ASP A 364 -40.09 4.90 14.11
C ASP A 364 -39.22 4.75 15.34
N ASN A 365 -39.62 5.32 16.48
CA ASN A 365 -38.92 5.26 17.77
C ASN A 365 -37.40 5.49 17.64
N LEU A 366 -36.99 6.49 16.84
CA LEU A 366 -35.59 6.74 16.55
C LEU A 366 -34.88 7.37 17.74
N GLU A 367 -33.94 6.62 18.30
CA GLU A 367 -33.00 7.02 19.34
C GLU A 367 -31.58 6.91 18.81
N LEU A 368 -30.82 8.01 18.90
CA LEU A 368 -29.41 8.07 18.51
C LEU A 368 -28.51 7.79 19.71
N GLY A 369 -27.53 6.96 19.54
CA GLY A 369 -26.52 6.62 20.57
C GLY A 369 -25.08 6.91 20.11
N LEU A 370 -24.15 6.87 21.06
CA LEU A 370 -22.72 6.79 20.81
C LEU A 370 -22.28 5.32 20.62
N PRO A 371 -21.05 5.09 20.14
CA PRO A 371 -20.50 3.72 20.01
C PRO A 371 -20.43 2.94 21.32
N ASP A 372 -20.35 3.63 22.47
CA ASP A 372 -20.36 3.06 23.80
C ASP A 372 -21.76 2.74 24.34
N GLY A 373 -22.81 2.99 23.55
CA GLY A 373 -24.21 2.79 23.91
C GLY A 373 -24.87 3.97 24.64
N THR A 374 -24.15 5.06 24.90
CA THR A 374 -24.72 6.25 25.56
C THR A 374 -25.75 6.91 24.64
N PRO A 375 -27.01 7.12 25.07
CA PRO A 375 -28.02 7.78 24.25
C PRO A 375 -27.68 9.30 24.10
N VAL A 376 -27.85 9.84 22.88
CA VAL A 376 -27.53 11.23 22.56
C VAL A 376 -28.80 12.05 22.34
N ALA A 377 -29.70 11.55 21.53
CA ALA A 377 -30.91 12.28 21.15
C ALA A 377 -32.03 11.32 20.76
N MET A 378 -33.25 11.80 20.91
CA MET A 378 -34.48 11.14 20.48
C MET A 378 -35.24 12.02 19.47
N LEU A 379 -35.61 11.43 18.35
CA LEU A 379 -36.50 12.08 17.37
C LEU A 379 -37.93 11.52 17.43
N GLY A 380 -38.09 10.27 17.92
CA GLY A 380 -39.34 9.56 17.99
C GLY A 380 -39.92 9.21 16.62
N ASP A 381 -41.24 9.30 16.53
CA ASP A 381 -42.02 9.00 15.32
C ASP A 381 -42.27 10.27 14.53
N VAL A 382 -41.63 10.41 13.40
CA VAL A 382 -41.72 11.55 12.51
C VAL A 382 -42.00 11.08 11.10
N GLU A 383 -43.00 11.71 10.45
CA GLU A 383 -43.29 11.53 9.03
C GLU A 383 -43.07 12.86 8.31
N ILE A 384 -42.33 12.81 7.18
CA ILE A 384 -42.10 13.96 6.30
C ILE A 384 -42.66 13.62 4.92
N ARG A 385 -43.61 14.43 4.47
CA ARG A 385 -44.33 14.22 3.21
C ARG A 385 -43.53 14.68 2.00
N PRO A 386 -43.77 14.12 0.81
CA PRO A 386 -43.12 14.57 -0.42
C PRO A 386 -43.38 16.08 -0.64
N GLY A 387 -42.30 16.83 -0.94
CA GLY A 387 -42.31 18.25 -1.15
C GLY A 387 -42.38 19.11 0.12
N GLU A 388 -42.50 18.50 1.32
CA GLU A 388 -42.50 19.22 2.59
C GLU A 388 -41.12 19.80 2.90
N ARG A 389 -41.07 21.00 3.45
CA ARG A 389 -39.82 21.68 3.86
C ARG A 389 -39.77 21.78 5.37
N VAL A 390 -38.82 21.07 5.95
CA VAL A 390 -38.71 20.87 7.40
C VAL A 390 -37.41 21.47 7.92
N LEU A 391 -37.48 22.28 8.96
CA LEU A 391 -36.35 22.82 9.68
C LEU A 391 -36.09 22.00 10.95
N LEU A 392 -34.94 21.37 11.05
CA LEU A 392 -34.52 20.64 12.23
C LEU A 392 -33.81 21.59 13.20
N ARG A 393 -34.37 21.78 14.41
CA ARG A 393 -33.84 22.63 15.46
C ARG A 393 -33.35 21.82 16.66
N GLY A 394 -32.49 22.45 17.43
CA GLY A 394 -31.95 21.92 18.70
C GLY A 394 -30.67 22.66 19.09
N PRO A 395 -30.29 22.65 20.37
CA PRO A 395 -29.04 23.23 20.83
C PRO A 395 -27.81 22.65 20.09
N THR A 396 -26.67 23.34 20.15
CA THR A 396 -25.43 22.80 19.62
C THR A 396 -25.04 21.55 20.41
N GLY A 397 -24.60 20.49 19.71
CA GLY A 397 -24.23 19.23 20.35
C GLY A 397 -25.38 18.23 20.57
N THR A 398 -26.63 18.56 20.22
CA THR A 398 -27.79 17.63 20.35
C THR A 398 -27.81 16.48 19.35
N GLY A 399 -26.79 16.31 18.52
CA GLY A 399 -26.76 15.18 17.57
C GLY A 399 -27.46 15.42 16.23
N LYS A 400 -27.76 16.68 15.83
CA LYS A 400 -28.39 16.99 14.52
C LYS A 400 -27.62 16.42 13.33
N SER A 401 -26.30 16.64 13.26
CA SER A 401 -25.45 16.07 12.22
C SER A 401 -25.33 14.54 12.36
N THR A 402 -25.45 14.00 13.57
CA THR A 402 -25.46 12.55 13.83
C THR A 402 -26.75 11.93 13.27
N LEU A 403 -27.90 12.62 13.43
CA LEU A 403 -29.16 12.21 12.80
C LEU A 403 -29.04 12.15 11.27
N LEU A 404 -28.47 13.19 10.65
CA LEU A 404 -28.26 13.18 9.21
C LEU A 404 -27.33 12.05 8.76
N ARG A 405 -26.30 11.74 9.54
CA ARG A 405 -25.43 10.56 9.27
C ARG A 405 -26.19 9.24 9.44
N ALA A 406 -27.09 9.13 10.42
CA ALA A 406 -27.93 7.94 10.59
C ALA A 406 -28.86 7.75 9.39
N ILE A 407 -29.50 8.83 8.91
CA ILE A 407 -30.33 8.84 7.70
C ILE A 407 -29.53 8.41 6.46
N ALA A 408 -28.28 8.85 6.36
CA ALA A 408 -27.38 8.45 5.26
C ALA A 408 -26.82 7.00 5.41
N GLY A 409 -27.20 6.25 6.46
CA GLY A 409 -26.67 4.91 6.75
C GLY A 409 -25.20 4.91 7.22
N LEU A 410 -24.67 6.07 7.63
CA LEU A 410 -23.29 6.21 8.10
C LEU A 410 -23.14 5.99 9.61
N TRP A 411 -24.22 6.12 10.37
CA TRP A 411 -24.24 6.04 11.82
C TRP A 411 -25.18 4.94 12.31
N PRO A 412 -24.67 3.75 12.65
CA PRO A 412 -25.50 2.59 13.04
C PRO A 412 -25.85 2.57 14.53
N PHE A 413 -25.27 3.48 15.34
CA PHE A 413 -25.39 3.44 16.80
C PHE A 413 -26.67 4.10 17.26
N GLY A 414 -27.52 3.33 17.94
CA GLY A 414 -28.84 3.75 18.43
C GLY A 414 -29.86 2.65 18.32
N ARG A 415 -31.15 3.03 18.30
CA ARG A 415 -32.28 2.14 18.17
C ARG A 415 -33.35 2.75 17.28
N GLY A 416 -34.25 1.92 16.79
CA GLY A 416 -35.40 2.35 15.97
C GLY A 416 -35.16 2.16 14.48
N ARG A 417 -36.05 2.76 13.69
CA ARG A 417 -36.09 2.55 12.25
C ARG A 417 -36.18 3.88 11.50
N ILE A 418 -35.50 3.93 10.36
CA ILE A 418 -35.61 4.99 9.36
C ILE A 418 -36.22 4.38 8.10
N VAL A 419 -37.33 4.90 7.67
CA VAL A 419 -38.04 4.46 6.45
C VAL A 419 -37.79 5.49 5.36
N VAL A 420 -37.19 5.01 4.26
CA VAL A 420 -36.87 5.83 3.09
C VAL A 420 -37.78 5.38 1.93
N PRO A 421 -38.39 6.28 1.17
CA PRO A 421 -39.18 5.91 0.00
C PRO A 421 -38.29 5.20 -1.04
N ALA A 422 -38.79 4.09 -1.59
CA ALA A 422 -38.04 3.32 -2.59
C ALA A 422 -37.82 4.09 -3.89
N GLY A 423 -36.62 4.03 -4.44
CA GLY A 423 -36.27 4.64 -5.72
C GLY A 423 -36.10 6.15 -5.71
N VAL A 424 -36.16 6.82 -4.57
CA VAL A 424 -35.93 8.27 -4.47
C VAL A 424 -34.44 8.61 -4.56
N ARG A 425 -34.17 9.74 -5.20
CA ARG A 425 -32.81 10.30 -5.25
C ARG A 425 -32.59 11.20 -4.04
N MET A 426 -31.83 10.69 -3.07
CA MET A 426 -31.44 11.50 -1.92
C MET A 426 -30.10 12.20 -2.16
N MET A 427 -29.99 13.44 -1.66
CA MET A 427 -28.70 14.14 -1.62
C MET A 427 -28.52 14.81 -0.26
N MET A 428 -27.30 14.79 0.23
CA MET A 428 -26.93 15.45 1.47
C MET A 428 -25.82 16.47 1.20
N LEU A 429 -26.04 17.71 1.61
CA LEU A 429 -25.02 18.76 1.59
C LEU A 429 -24.49 18.95 3.02
N PRO A 430 -23.27 18.49 3.29
CA PRO A 430 -22.64 18.64 4.60
C PRO A 430 -22.17 20.09 4.81
N GLN A 431 -21.90 20.47 6.03
CA GLN A 431 -21.37 21.78 6.41
C GLN A 431 -20.09 22.13 5.64
N LYS A 432 -19.20 21.16 5.45
CA LYS A 432 -17.99 21.28 4.62
C LYS A 432 -18.09 20.33 3.42
N SER A 433 -18.29 20.92 2.25
CA SER A 433 -18.45 20.14 1.02
C SER A 433 -17.13 19.61 0.48
N TYR A 434 -17.13 18.35 0.06
CA TYR A 434 -16.02 17.77 -0.69
C TYR A 434 -15.98 18.33 -2.11
N ILE A 435 -14.83 18.85 -2.52
CA ILE A 435 -14.57 19.32 -3.88
C ILE A 435 -13.38 18.53 -4.43
N ALA A 436 -13.65 17.70 -5.44
CA ALA A 436 -12.61 16.91 -6.07
C ALA A 436 -11.61 17.81 -6.81
N ASP A 437 -10.32 17.43 -6.77
CA ASP A 437 -9.30 17.98 -7.64
C ASP A 437 -9.60 17.54 -9.09
N GLY A 438 -9.44 18.45 -10.05
CA GLY A 438 -9.76 18.17 -11.45
C GLY A 438 -10.35 19.38 -12.16
N THR A 439 -11.22 19.15 -13.16
CA THR A 439 -11.93 20.22 -13.86
C THR A 439 -13.08 20.77 -13.00
N LEU A 440 -13.45 22.04 -13.21
CA LEU A 440 -14.64 22.61 -12.55
C LEU A 440 -15.91 21.83 -12.93
N LYS A 441 -15.98 21.29 -14.14
CA LYS A 441 -17.08 20.43 -14.59
C LYS A 441 -17.18 19.15 -13.78
N GLU A 442 -16.05 18.49 -13.49
CA GLU A 442 -16.01 17.33 -12.58
C GLU A 442 -16.44 17.71 -11.17
N ALA A 443 -15.94 18.84 -10.68
CA ALA A 443 -16.27 19.33 -9.35
C ALA A 443 -17.77 19.61 -9.19
N ILE A 444 -18.46 20.17 -10.17
CA ILE A 444 -19.88 20.47 -10.08
C ILE A 444 -20.78 19.27 -10.40
N ALA A 445 -20.35 18.37 -11.30
CA ALA A 445 -21.12 17.19 -11.69
C ALA A 445 -21.22 16.15 -10.57
N TYR A 446 -20.25 16.10 -9.65
CA TYR A 446 -20.21 15.10 -8.58
C TYR A 446 -21.51 15.03 -7.76
N PRO A 447 -22.07 13.83 -7.48
CA PRO A 447 -21.50 12.49 -7.67
C PRO A 447 -21.69 11.88 -9.08
N ARG A 448 -22.30 12.59 -10.03
CA ARG A 448 -22.42 12.17 -11.44
C ARG A 448 -21.06 12.34 -12.16
N LYS A 449 -20.89 11.63 -13.26
CA LYS A 449 -19.70 11.81 -14.12
C LYS A 449 -19.85 13.07 -14.97
N ALA A 450 -18.75 13.78 -15.21
CA ALA A 450 -18.76 15.00 -16.03
C ALA A 450 -19.32 14.80 -17.45
N GLY A 451 -19.19 13.59 -18.02
CA GLY A 451 -19.76 13.25 -19.32
C GLY A 451 -21.29 13.08 -19.35
N GLU A 452 -21.94 12.99 -18.19
CA GLU A 452 -23.40 12.84 -18.07
C GLU A 452 -24.13 14.19 -17.99
N VAL A 453 -23.39 15.30 -17.99
CA VAL A 453 -23.94 16.65 -17.89
C VAL A 453 -23.38 17.52 -19.00
N THR A 454 -24.21 18.42 -19.53
CA THR A 454 -23.79 19.37 -20.56
C THR A 454 -23.13 20.60 -19.96
N ASP A 455 -22.31 21.30 -20.76
CA ASP A 455 -21.67 22.55 -20.33
C ASP A 455 -22.67 23.63 -20.04
N ASP A 456 -23.75 23.69 -20.85
CA ASP A 456 -24.85 24.67 -20.68
C ASP A 456 -25.59 24.46 -19.35
N GLU A 457 -25.85 23.20 -18.96
CA GLU A 457 -26.46 22.89 -17.65
C GLU A 457 -25.55 23.35 -16.52
N CYS A 458 -24.24 23.02 -16.60
CA CYS A 458 -23.27 23.45 -15.60
C CYS A 458 -23.18 24.97 -15.48
N GLN A 459 -23.07 25.68 -16.61
CA GLN A 459 -23.04 27.15 -16.63
C GLN A 459 -24.31 27.77 -16.08
N ARG A 460 -25.49 27.21 -16.43
CA ARG A 460 -26.79 27.66 -15.93
C ARG A 460 -26.87 27.59 -14.40
N VAL A 461 -26.51 26.44 -13.81
CA VAL A 461 -26.59 26.29 -12.35
C VAL A 461 -25.52 27.09 -11.61
N LEU A 462 -24.31 27.27 -12.19
CA LEU A 462 -23.29 28.15 -11.64
C LEU A 462 -23.78 29.61 -11.58
N ARG A 463 -24.37 30.12 -12.67
CA ARG A 463 -24.96 31.47 -12.69
C ARG A 463 -26.13 31.58 -11.71
N ALA A 464 -26.97 30.54 -11.61
CA ALA A 464 -28.11 30.52 -10.68
C ALA A 464 -27.66 30.60 -9.20
N CYS A 465 -26.47 30.08 -8.88
CA CYS A 465 -25.85 30.12 -7.54
C CYS A 465 -24.81 31.23 -7.38
N GLU A 466 -24.85 32.28 -8.18
CA GLU A 466 -23.95 33.46 -8.11
C GLU A 466 -22.46 33.11 -8.30
N LEU A 467 -22.16 32.06 -9.07
CA LEU A 467 -20.80 31.65 -9.48
C LEU A 467 -20.58 31.90 -10.97
N GLY A 468 -21.28 32.86 -11.56
CA GLY A 468 -21.17 33.18 -12.98
C GLY A 468 -19.78 33.63 -13.43
N HIS A 469 -18.99 34.21 -12.53
CA HIS A 469 -17.60 34.67 -12.79
C HIS A 469 -16.64 33.53 -13.09
N ILE A 470 -16.91 32.30 -12.60
CA ILE A 470 -16.11 31.10 -12.91
C ILE A 470 -16.76 30.18 -13.94
N ALA A 471 -17.98 30.47 -14.40
CA ALA A 471 -18.72 29.58 -15.30
C ALA A 471 -18.06 29.34 -16.67
N HIS A 472 -17.14 30.21 -17.09
CA HIS A 472 -16.34 30.06 -18.32
C HIS A 472 -15.15 29.11 -18.15
N ARG A 473 -14.80 28.72 -16.91
CA ARG A 473 -13.62 27.93 -16.55
C ARG A 473 -13.90 26.43 -16.37
N LEU A 474 -14.99 25.90 -16.94
CA LEU A 474 -15.46 24.52 -16.73
C LEU A 474 -14.40 23.45 -16.99
N HIS A 475 -13.55 23.65 -17.97
CA HIS A 475 -12.53 22.67 -18.39
C HIS A 475 -11.14 22.92 -17.79
N GLU A 476 -10.99 23.96 -16.95
CA GLU A 476 -9.72 24.22 -16.29
C GLU A 476 -9.50 23.26 -15.14
N HIS A 477 -8.28 22.67 -15.08
CA HIS A 477 -7.84 21.78 -14.02
C HIS A 477 -7.22 22.56 -12.87
N HIS A 478 -7.84 22.52 -11.70
CA HIS A 478 -7.34 23.15 -10.48
C HIS A 478 -7.73 22.36 -9.22
N ARG A 479 -7.11 22.75 -8.10
CA ARG A 479 -7.57 22.39 -6.75
C ARG A 479 -8.66 23.35 -6.32
N TRP A 480 -9.85 23.18 -6.89
CA TRP A 480 -10.97 24.11 -6.70
C TRP A 480 -11.34 24.31 -5.23
N GLY A 481 -11.16 23.28 -4.38
CA GLY A 481 -11.37 23.38 -2.93
C GLY A 481 -10.42 24.37 -2.23
N HIS A 482 -9.27 24.71 -2.82
CA HIS A 482 -8.34 25.70 -2.30
C HIS A 482 -8.48 27.08 -2.97
N LEU A 483 -9.01 27.13 -4.18
CA LEU A 483 -9.20 28.37 -4.92
C LEU A 483 -10.48 29.09 -4.52
N LEU A 484 -11.54 28.32 -4.20
CA LEU A 484 -12.85 28.88 -3.83
C LEU A 484 -12.85 29.24 -2.34
N SER A 485 -13.36 30.43 -2.04
CA SER A 485 -13.68 30.83 -0.67
C SER A 485 -14.73 29.89 -0.04
N GLY A 486 -14.83 29.85 1.29
CA GLY A 486 -15.82 29.01 1.97
C GLY A 486 -17.26 29.24 1.51
N GLY A 487 -17.63 30.48 1.25
CA GLY A 487 -18.93 30.83 0.70
C GLY A 487 -19.13 30.34 -0.73
N GLU A 488 -18.12 30.44 -1.59
CA GLU A 488 -18.20 29.90 -2.97
C GLU A 488 -18.27 28.38 -3.00
N GLN A 489 -17.58 27.70 -2.06
CA GLN A 489 -17.69 26.24 -1.90
C GLN A 489 -19.12 25.83 -1.53
N GLN A 490 -19.79 26.57 -0.65
CA GLN A 490 -21.19 26.33 -0.29
C GLN A 490 -22.13 26.65 -1.47
N LYS A 491 -21.90 27.73 -2.23
CA LYS A 491 -22.64 28.01 -3.47
C LYS A 491 -22.45 26.89 -4.51
N LEU A 492 -21.27 26.33 -4.64
CA LEU A 492 -21.01 25.19 -5.53
C LEU A 492 -21.79 23.94 -5.10
N ALA A 493 -21.92 23.70 -3.78
CA ALA A 493 -22.74 22.61 -3.26
C ALA A 493 -24.23 22.77 -3.62
N PHE A 494 -24.76 23.98 -3.53
CA PHE A 494 -26.11 24.26 -3.99
C PHE A 494 -26.25 24.09 -5.52
N ALA A 495 -25.28 24.53 -6.31
CA ALA A 495 -25.27 24.29 -7.75
C ALA A 495 -25.30 22.80 -8.10
N ARG A 496 -24.58 21.94 -7.33
CA ARG A 496 -24.69 20.47 -7.43
C ARG A 496 -26.09 19.96 -7.18
N ALA A 497 -26.76 20.44 -6.12
CA ALA A 497 -28.14 20.05 -5.82
C ALA A 497 -29.08 20.42 -6.95
N LEU A 498 -28.98 21.63 -7.52
CA LEU A 498 -29.76 22.07 -8.67
C LEU A 498 -29.49 21.24 -9.93
N LEU A 499 -28.25 20.79 -10.14
CA LEU A 499 -27.87 19.95 -11.27
C LEU A 499 -28.34 18.50 -11.08
N TYR A 500 -28.21 17.95 -9.85
CA TYR A 500 -28.58 16.57 -9.51
C TYR A 500 -30.08 16.37 -9.45
N ARG A 501 -30.86 17.43 -9.05
CA ARG A 501 -32.30 17.43 -8.87
C ARG A 501 -32.79 16.29 -7.96
N PRO A 502 -32.41 16.28 -6.68
CA PRO A 502 -32.81 15.24 -5.74
C PRO A 502 -34.31 15.33 -5.46
N ASP A 503 -34.92 14.20 -5.09
CA ASP A 503 -36.29 14.11 -4.61
C ASP A 503 -36.37 14.47 -3.12
N ILE A 504 -35.27 14.15 -2.36
CA ILE A 504 -35.07 14.54 -0.96
C ILE A 504 -33.67 15.14 -0.79
N LEU A 505 -33.61 16.36 -0.23
CA LEU A 505 -32.38 17.11 0.02
C LEU A 505 -32.22 17.39 1.51
N PHE A 506 -31.12 16.93 2.08
CA PHE A 506 -30.71 17.24 3.44
C PHE A 506 -29.58 18.29 3.43
N LEU A 507 -29.73 19.32 4.27
CA LEU A 507 -28.81 20.46 4.38
C LEU A 507 -28.29 20.53 5.82
N ASP A 508 -26.98 20.26 6.04
CA ASP A 508 -26.33 20.35 7.36
C ASP A 508 -25.50 21.64 7.44
N GLU A 509 -26.10 22.71 7.93
CA GLU A 509 -25.50 24.06 8.01
C GLU A 509 -24.81 24.50 6.70
N ALA A 510 -25.39 24.10 5.57
CA ALA A 510 -24.77 24.20 4.25
C ALA A 510 -24.60 25.66 3.74
N THR A 511 -25.04 26.66 4.53
CA THR A 511 -24.97 28.10 4.26
C THR A 511 -24.26 28.90 5.35
N SER A 512 -23.58 28.20 6.29
CA SER A 512 -22.96 28.84 7.45
C SER A 512 -21.85 29.87 7.11
N ALA A 513 -21.19 29.73 5.97
CA ALA A 513 -20.14 30.65 5.49
C ALA A 513 -20.70 31.82 4.63
N LEU A 514 -22.01 31.91 4.42
CA LEU A 514 -22.64 32.95 3.64
C LEU A 514 -23.19 34.05 4.54
N ASP A 515 -23.35 35.26 3.99
CA ASP A 515 -24.17 36.29 4.62
C ASP A 515 -25.66 35.95 4.51
N GLU A 516 -26.51 36.59 5.33
CA GLU A 516 -27.96 36.31 5.39
C GLU A 516 -28.67 36.60 4.08
N ALA A 517 -28.21 37.60 3.32
CA ALA A 517 -28.81 37.96 2.06
C ALA A 517 -28.50 36.92 0.96
N ALA A 518 -27.25 36.44 0.87
CA ALA A 518 -26.84 35.35 -0.03
C ALA A 518 -27.54 34.04 0.33
N GLU A 519 -27.61 33.70 1.62
CA GLU A 519 -28.34 32.54 2.12
C GLU A 519 -29.81 32.58 1.67
N ALA A 520 -30.48 33.69 1.89
CA ALA A 520 -31.87 33.87 1.50
C ALA A 520 -32.09 33.73 -0.02
N ARG A 521 -31.17 34.27 -0.85
CA ARG A 521 -31.25 34.14 -2.32
C ARG A 521 -31.07 32.71 -2.77
N LEU A 522 -30.14 31.96 -2.16
CA LEU A 522 -29.91 30.54 -2.50
C LEU A 522 -31.10 29.67 -2.12
N TYR A 523 -31.70 29.85 -0.93
CA TYR A 523 -32.89 29.12 -0.54
C TYR A 523 -34.08 29.47 -1.43
N ALA A 524 -34.31 30.75 -1.75
CA ALA A 524 -35.35 31.15 -2.69
C ALA A 524 -35.13 30.49 -4.07
N LYS A 525 -33.89 30.44 -4.56
CA LYS A 525 -33.55 29.80 -5.83
C LYS A 525 -33.78 28.29 -5.78
N LEU A 526 -33.36 27.62 -4.69
CA LEU A 526 -33.59 26.20 -4.47
C LEU A 526 -35.10 25.87 -4.52
N CYS A 527 -35.93 26.65 -3.79
CA CYS A 527 -37.34 26.46 -3.74
C CYS A 527 -38.02 26.68 -5.11
N ALA A 528 -37.54 27.64 -5.90
CA ALA A 528 -38.08 27.94 -7.23
C ALA A 528 -37.68 26.86 -8.29
N GLU A 529 -36.44 26.38 -8.27
CA GLU A 529 -35.93 25.40 -9.24
C GLU A 529 -36.35 23.93 -8.90
N LEU A 530 -36.58 23.64 -7.60
CA LEU A 530 -36.93 22.31 -7.08
C LEU A 530 -38.21 22.36 -6.22
N PRO A 531 -39.38 22.76 -6.78
CA PRO A 531 -40.60 22.96 -5.99
C PRO A 531 -41.15 21.66 -5.38
N ALA A 532 -40.91 20.50 -6.00
CA ALA A 532 -41.36 19.19 -5.52
C ALA A 532 -40.36 18.48 -4.61
N CYS A 533 -39.17 19.05 -4.40
CA CYS A 533 -38.13 18.44 -3.56
C CYS A 533 -38.49 18.59 -2.07
N THR A 534 -38.46 17.48 -1.35
CA THR A 534 -38.50 17.48 0.11
C THR A 534 -37.20 18.04 0.65
N VAL A 535 -37.23 19.07 1.48
CA VAL A 535 -36.02 19.71 2.02
C VAL A 535 -36.01 19.61 3.54
N VAL A 536 -34.94 19.02 4.08
CA VAL A 536 -34.69 18.95 5.53
C VAL A 536 -33.42 19.73 5.84
N SER A 537 -33.56 20.86 6.51
CA SER A 537 -32.44 21.75 6.82
C SER A 537 -32.12 21.75 8.31
N VAL A 538 -30.81 21.67 8.63
CA VAL A 538 -30.27 22.07 9.92
C VAL A 538 -29.71 23.48 9.76
N ALA A 539 -30.32 24.46 10.44
CA ALA A 539 -29.86 25.84 10.40
C ALA A 539 -30.12 26.54 11.73
N HIS A 540 -29.33 27.55 12.03
CA HIS A 540 -29.43 28.34 13.26
C HIS A 540 -29.99 29.74 13.04
N ARG A 541 -29.99 30.22 11.78
CA ARG A 541 -30.42 31.60 11.44
C ARG A 541 -31.93 31.68 11.20
N ALA A 542 -32.53 32.76 11.68
CA ALA A 542 -33.95 33.02 11.51
C ALA A 542 -34.32 33.25 10.03
N THR A 543 -33.41 33.71 9.20
CA THR A 543 -33.61 33.93 7.76
C THR A 543 -34.06 32.70 6.99
N VAL A 544 -33.67 31.51 7.46
CA VAL A 544 -34.02 30.23 6.82
C VAL A 544 -35.42 29.75 7.18
N GLU A 545 -35.98 30.17 8.31
CA GLU A 545 -37.32 29.75 8.78
C GLU A 545 -38.42 29.97 7.76
N ARG A 546 -38.42 31.12 7.09
CA ARG A 546 -39.46 31.50 6.11
C ARG A 546 -39.52 30.58 4.88
N PHE A 547 -38.54 29.75 4.66
CA PHE A 547 -38.49 28.77 3.57
C PHE A 547 -38.95 27.38 3.99
N HIS A 548 -39.33 27.19 5.27
CA HIS A 548 -39.75 25.93 5.84
C HIS A 548 -41.16 26.03 6.41
N GLU A 549 -41.94 24.99 6.20
CA GLU A 549 -43.35 24.93 6.60
C GLU A 549 -43.52 24.38 8.01
N ARG A 550 -42.54 23.56 8.46
CA ARG A 550 -42.58 22.88 9.74
C ARG A 550 -41.23 22.90 10.43
N GLN A 551 -41.25 22.97 11.74
CA GLN A 551 -40.04 22.84 12.57
C GLN A 551 -40.14 21.56 13.38
N LEU A 552 -39.02 20.79 13.40
CA LEU A 552 -38.84 19.62 14.25
C LEU A 552 -37.78 19.93 15.28
N ALA A 553 -38.06 19.62 16.53
CA ALA A 553 -37.08 19.73 17.60
C ALA A 553 -36.41 18.38 17.85
N LEU A 554 -35.09 18.36 17.85
CA LEU A 554 -34.34 17.22 18.33
C LEU A 554 -34.09 17.40 19.83
N GLU A 555 -34.64 16.50 20.64
CA GLU A 555 -34.53 16.56 22.09
C GLU A 555 -33.30 15.80 22.57
N PRO A 556 -32.42 16.42 23.38
CA PRO A 556 -31.34 15.69 24.03
C PRO A 556 -31.95 14.72 25.05
N VAL A 557 -31.45 13.49 25.05
CA VAL A 557 -31.80 12.56 26.13
C VAL A 557 -31.13 13.09 27.39
N ARG A 558 -31.94 13.48 28.37
CA ARG A 558 -31.44 13.89 29.68
C ARG A 558 -30.83 12.65 30.36
N ALA A 559 -29.55 12.74 30.72
CA ALA A 559 -28.86 11.70 31.46
C ALA A 559 -29.48 11.52 32.87
#